data_e6813019131b1ca70547bae4166a189c
#
_entry.id   e6813019131b1ca70547bae4166a189c
#
_cell.length_a   1.000
_cell.length_b   1.000
_cell.length_c   1.000
_cell.angle_alpha   90.00
_cell.angle_beta   90.00
_cell.angle_gamma   90.00
#
_symmetry.space_group_name_H-M   'P 1'
#
loop_
_entity.id
_entity.type
_entity.pdbx_description
1 polymer ?
#
loop_
_entity_poly.entity_id
_entity_poly.type
_entity_poly.pdbx_seq_one_letter_code
_entity_poly.pdbx_strand_id
1 'polypeptide(L)'
;MTSISVIKKDITSLTVDAIVNAANSGLRGGGGVDGAIHAGAGPGLMNECAAIIEKNGLCATGSAVTTSAGDLPAKWIIHTVGPIWGEEGEERSSLLLSSCYKSALDAASNLRADSVAFSAISTGVYGFPKKLAAPIAVSAVCSWLEAHQRAEAPSSIFLVCFDEENFRITKAVLDRLGPNNTPWVRTEGQ
;
A
#
# COMPACT_ATOMS: atom_id res chain seq x y z
N MET A 1 14.90 -10.34 9.12
CA MET A 1 14.72 -8.98 9.70
C MET A 1 14.06 -8.15 8.64
N THR A 2 12.93 -7.52 8.93
CA THR A 2 12.19 -6.70 7.95
C THR A 2 12.80 -5.29 7.89
N SER A 3 12.92 -4.73 6.70
CA SER A 3 13.31 -3.33 6.48
C SER A 3 12.11 -2.52 6.01
N ILE A 4 11.97 -1.29 6.49
CA ILE A 4 10.99 -0.33 5.99
C ILE A 4 11.76 0.84 5.38
N SER A 5 11.47 1.16 4.14
CA SER A 5 12.10 2.27 3.41
C SER A 5 11.06 3.18 2.79
N VAL A 6 11.32 4.48 2.78
CA VAL A 6 10.53 5.46 2.02
C VAL A 6 11.30 5.83 0.77
N ILE A 7 10.71 5.63 -0.39
CA ILE A 7 11.35 5.92 -1.67
C ILE A 7 10.48 6.82 -2.55
N LYS A 8 11.12 7.68 -3.34
CA LYS A 8 10.44 8.50 -4.35
C LYS A 8 10.68 7.87 -5.72
N LYS A 9 9.68 7.16 -6.23
CA LYS A 9 9.72 6.48 -7.53
C LYS A 9 8.32 6.28 -8.10
N ASP A 10 8.27 5.95 -9.39
CA ASP A 10 7.09 5.35 -10.00
C ASP A 10 7.00 3.88 -9.52
N ILE A 11 5.92 3.54 -8.82
CA ILE A 11 5.70 2.21 -8.26
C ILE A 11 5.63 1.12 -9.35
N THR A 12 5.19 1.48 -10.56
CA THR A 12 5.07 0.56 -11.70
C THR A 12 6.43 0.11 -12.26
N SER A 13 7.50 0.82 -11.90
CA SER A 13 8.88 0.50 -12.33
C SER A 13 9.65 -0.38 -11.33
N LEU A 14 9.03 -0.72 -10.19
CA LEU A 14 9.72 -1.45 -9.12
C LEU A 14 9.67 -2.96 -9.34
N THR A 15 10.82 -3.60 -9.25
CA THR A 15 10.92 -5.06 -9.20
C THR A 15 10.73 -5.53 -7.75
N VAL A 16 9.53 -5.98 -7.42
CA VAL A 16 9.12 -6.45 -6.09
C VAL A 16 8.17 -7.65 -6.22
N ASP A 17 7.92 -8.37 -5.13
CA ASP A 17 6.95 -9.46 -5.19
C ASP A 17 5.52 -8.95 -5.28
N ALA A 18 5.17 -7.92 -4.51
CA ALA A 18 3.82 -7.37 -4.52
C ALA A 18 3.81 -5.84 -4.56
N ILE A 19 2.90 -5.29 -5.37
CA ILE A 19 2.58 -3.85 -5.43
C ILE A 19 1.21 -3.65 -4.79
N VAL A 20 1.09 -2.69 -3.88
CA VAL A 20 -0.19 -2.32 -3.27
C VAL A 20 -0.78 -1.13 -4.02
N ASN A 21 -1.92 -1.37 -4.65
CA ASN A 21 -2.69 -0.41 -5.42
C ASN A 21 -3.75 0.27 -4.54
N ALA A 22 -3.88 1.58 -4.67
CA ALA A 22 -4.98 2.37 -4.11
C ALA A 22 -6.17 2.34 -5.09
N ALA A 23 -6.97 1.27 -5.00
CA ALA A 23 -8.09 1.00 -5.89
C ALA A 23 -9.38 1.69 -5.44
N ASN A 24 -10.37 1.73 -6.33
CA ASN A 24 -11.76 1.99 -5.97
C ASN A 24 -12.50 0.67 -5.65
N SER A 25 -13.66 0.75 -5.01
CA SER A 25 -14.44 -0.42 -4.57
C SER A 25 -14.86 -1.35 -5.72
N GLY A 26 -15.03 -0.83 -6.91
CA GLY A 26 -15.38 -1.60 -8.11
C GLY A 26 -14.17 -2.20 -8.85
N LEU A 27 -12.94 -1.92 -8.43
CA LEU A 27 -11.68 -2.37 -9.04
C LEU A 27 -11.61 -2.05 -10.55
N ARG A 28 -12.19 -0.91 -10.97
CA ARG A 28 -12.39 -0.57 -12.38
C ARG A 28 -11.26 0.23 -13.01
N GLY A 29 -10.16 0.38 -12.29
CA GLY A 29 -9.15 1.35 -12.65
C GLY A 29 -9.64 2.79 -12.41
N GLY A 30 -8.83 3.74 -12.75
CA GLY A 30 -9.14 5.17 -12.53
C GLY A 30 -8.00 6.06 -12.93
N GLY A 31 -7.84 7.17 -12.20
CA GLY A 31 -6.71 8.09 -12.35
C GLY A 31 -5.59 7.82 -11.36
N GLY A 32 -4.53 8.61 -11.46
CA GLY A 32 -3.40 8.53 -10.54
C GLY A 32 -2.70 7.18 -10.57
N VAL A 33 -2.31 6.67 -9.40
CA VAL A 33 -1.57 5.41 -9.29
C VAL A 33 -2.38 4.20 -9.78
N ASP A 34 -3.71 4.19 -9.54
CA ASP A 34 -4.58 3.11 -10.00
C ASP A 34 -4.57 3.00 -11.53
N GLY A 35 -4.70 4.14 -12.22
CA GLY A 35 -4.61 4.19 -13.69
C GLY A 35 -3.24 3.77 -14.21
N ALA A 36 -2.16 4.20 -13.55
CA ALA A 36 -0.79 3.82 -13.94
C ALA A 36 -0.55 2.31 -13.78
N ILE A 37 -1.00 1.73 -12.67
CA ILE A 37 -0.89 0.28 -12.41
C ILE A 37 -1.71 -0.51 -13.44
N HIS A 38 -2.96 -0.11 -13.72
CA HIS A 38 -3.78 -0.77 -14.75
C HIS A 38 -3.16 -0.69 -16.14
N ALA A 39 -2.62 0.48 -16.52
CA ALA A 39 -1.94 0.65 -17.80
C ALA A 39 -0.67 -0.21 -17.90
N GLY A 40 0.13 -0.27 -16.82
CA GLY A 40 1.36 -1.05 -16.80
C GLY A 40 1.15 -2.56 -16.74
N ALA A 41 0.09 -3.01 -16.06
CA ALA A 41 -0.24 -4.44 -15.95
C ALA A 41 -0.85 -5.03 -17.24
N GLY A 42 -1.33 -4.16 -18.13
CA GLY A 42 -1.95 -4.58 -19.36
C GLY A 42 -3.42 -5.02 -19.21
N PRO A 43 -4.07 -5.41 -20.34
CA PRO A 43 -5.53 -5.60 -20.39
C PRO A 43 -6.05 -6.77 -19.55
N GLY A 44 -5.21 -7.74 -19.23
CA GLY A 44 -5.59 -8.93 -18.45
C GLY A 44 -6.04 -8.58 -17.04
N LEU A 45 -5.47 -7.53 -16.44
CA LEU A 45 -5.78 -7.10 -15.07
C LEU A 45 -7.26 -6.75 -14.89
N MET A 46 -7.86 -6.05 -15.86
CA MET A 46 -9.26 -5.69 -15.79
C MET A 46 -10.19 -6.90 -15.75
N ASN A 47 -9.84 -7.98 -16.46
CA ASN A 47 -10.62 -9.21 -16.44
C ASN A 47 -10.54 -9.92 -15.09
N GLU A 48 -9.36 -9.96 -14.47
CA GLU A 48 -9.20 -10.52 -13.12
C GLU A 48 -9.99 -9.71 -12.08
N CYS A 49 -9.91 -8.39 -12.14
CA CYS A 49 -10.68 -7.49 -11.28
C CYS A 49 -12.19 -7.69 -11.44
N ALA A 50 -12.67 -7.78 -12.68
CA ALA A 50 -14.09 -8.03 -12.97
C ALA A 50 -14.57 -9.37 -12.41
N ALA A 51 -13.79 -10.44 -12.55
CA ALA A 51 -14.11 -11.76 -12.02
C ALA A 51 -14.18 -11.76 -10.47
N ILE A 52 -13.30 -10.99 -9.79
CA ILE A 52 -13.34 -10.82 -8.33
C ILE A 52 -14.64 -10.13 -7.92
N ILE A 53 -15.02 -9.05 -8.61
CA ILE A 53 -16.23 -8.29 -8.30
C ILE A 53 -17.48 -9.13 -8.58
N GLU A 54 -17.51 -9.88 -9.67
CA GLU A 54 -18.63 -10.77 -10.00
C GLU A 54 -18.85 -11.84 -8.92
N LYS A 55 -17.76 -12.40 -8.41
CA LYS A 55 -17.80 -13.47 -7.41
C LYS A 55 -18.09 -12.98 -6.00
N ASN A 56 -17.47 -11.86 -5.60
CA ASN A 56 -17.43 -11.43 -4.19
C ASN A 56 -18.20 -10.13 -3.92
N GLY A 57 -18.67 -9.42 -4.96
CA GLY A 57 -19.20 -8.07 -4.84
C GLY A 57 -18.10 -7.01 -4.72
N LEU A 58 -18.50 -5.80 -4.36
CA LEU A 58 -17.58 -4.66 -4.22
C LEU A 58 -16.54 -4.90 -3.11
N CYS A 59 -15.31 -4.50 -3.35
CA CYS A 59 -14.28 -4.48 -2.32
C CYS A 59 -14.58 -3.37 -1.31
N ALA A 60 -14.75 -3.73 -0.05
CA ALA A 60 -15.07 -2.77 1.00
C ALA A 60 -13.86 -1.88 1.33
N THR A 61 -14.13 -0.64 1.74
CA THR A 61 -13.10 0.28 2.25
C THR A 61 -12.37 -0.34 3.44
N GLY A 62 -11.05 -0.29 3.43
CA GLY A 62 -10.18 -0.91 4.44
C GLY A 62 -9.82 -2.37 4.15
N SER A 63 -10.44 -3.00 3.15
CA SER A 63 -10.15 -4.38 2.74
C SER A 63 -9.16 -4.44 1.58
N ALA A 64 -8.64 -5.64 1.29
CA ALA A 64 -7.74 -5.88 0.18
C ALA A 64 -8.11 -7.18 -0.58
N VAL A 65 -7.88 -7.18 -1.88
CA VAL A 65 -7.98 -8.35 -2.76
C VAL A 65 -6.75 -8.44 -3.66
N THR A 66 -6.46 -9.60 -4.21
CA THR A 66 -5.22 -9.84 -4.95
C THR A 66 -5.49 -10.32 -6.38
N THR A 67 -4.68 -9.83 -7.31
CA THR A 67 -4.60 -10.29 -8.70
C THR A 67 -3.16 -10.61 -9.08
N SER A 68 -2.96 -11.18 -10.26
CA SER A 68 -1.63 -11.18 -10.89
C SER A 68 -1.18 -9.76 -11.23
N ALA A 69 0.11 -9.57 -11.45
CA ALA A 69 0.65 -8.25 -11.81
C ALA A 69 0.69 -8.00 -13.33
N GLY A 70 0.26 -8.97 -14.13
CA GLY A 70 0.29 -8.85 -15.59
C GLY A 70 1.72 -8.57 -16.10
N ASP A 71 1.87 -7.49 -16.88
CA ASP A 71 3.15 -7.11 -17.48
C ASP A 71 4.05 -6.28 -16.56
N LEU A 72 3.63 -5.96 -15.33
CA LEU A 72 4.46 -5.25 -14.35
C LEU A 72 5.60 -6.13 -13.84
N PRO A 73 6.77 -5.52 -13.44
CA PRO A 73 7.90 -6.25 -12.86
C PRO A 73 7.65 -6.68 -11.42
N ALA A 74 6.47 -7.26 -11.17
CA ALA A 74 6.01 -7.78 -9.89
C ALA A 74 5.27 -9.11 -10.12
N LYS A 75 5.01 -9.87 -9.07
CA LYS A 75 4.23 -11.11 -9.14
C LYS A 75 2.74 -10.84 -8.91
N TRP A 76 2.44 -9.91 -7.99
CA TRP A 76 1.10 -9.68 -7.48
C TRP A 76 0.76 -8.19 -7.42
N ILE A 77 -0.51 -7.87 -7.62
CA ILE A 77 -1.09 -6.59 -7.21
C ILE A 77 -2.06 -6.87 -6.07
N ILE A 78 -1.89 -6.16 -4.97
CA ILE A 78 -2.80 -6.16 -3.84
C ILE A 78 -3.61 -4.88 -3.93
N HIS A 79 -4.88 -4.99 -4.31
CA HIS A 79 -5.79 -3.86 -4.43
C HIS A 79 -6.44 -3.59 -3.09
N THR A 80 -6.21 -2.44 -2.50
CA THR A 80 -6.90 -1.98 -1.28
C THR A 80 -7.69 -0.72 -1.54
N VAL A 81 -8.85 -0.61 -0.92
CA VAL A 81 -9.76 0.53 -1.10
C VAL A 81 -9.61 1.46 0.09
N GLY A 82 -8.97 2.59 -0.13
CA GLY A 82 -8.82 3.61 0.90
C GLY A 82 -10.10 4.44 1.10
N PRO A 83 -10.24 5.13 2.25
CA PRO A 83 -11.34 6.04 2.49
C PRO A 83 -11.24 7.32 1.65
N ILE A 84 -12.38 7.88 1.27
CA ILE A 84 -12.50 9.24 0.75
C ILE A 84 -12.54 10.18 1.95
N TRP A 85 -11.60 11.14 1.97
CA TRP A 85 -11.48 12.06 3.10
C TRP A 85 -12.75 12.91 3.27
N GLY A 86 -13.25 12.94 4.50
CA GLY A 86 -14.43 13.74 4.88
C GLY A 86 -15.77 13.04 4.74
N GLU A 87 -15.89 11.90 4.06
CA GLU A 87 -17.18 11.21 3.92
C GLU A 87 -17.65 10.55 5.21
N GLU A 88 -16.74 9.96 5.99
CA GLU A 88 -17.09 9.21 7.20
C GLU A 88 -16.55 9.87 8.50
N GLY A 89 -16.02 11.08 8.40
CA GLY A 89 -15.33 11.77 9.48
C GLY A 89 -13.88 11.34 9.66
N GLU A 90 -13.11 12.16 10.35
CA GLU A 90 -11.65 12.02 10.47
C GLU A 90 -11.24 10.73 11.19
N GLU A 91 -11.87 10.42 12.32
CA GLU A 91 -11.57 9.25 13.12
C GLU A 91 -11.81 7.96 12.34
N ARG A 92 -12.98 7.84 11.71
CA ARG A 92 -13.33 6.67 10.91
C ARG A 92 -12.43 6.52 9.69
N SER A 93 -12.15 7.61 9.00
CA SER A 93 -11.22 7.61 7.86
C SER A 93 -9.81 7.16 8.27
N SER A 94 -9.34 7.58 9.45
CA SER A 94 -8.03 7.18 9.98
C SER A 94 -7.98 5.67 10.28
N LEU A 95 -9.03 5.12 10.89
CA LEU A 95 -9.14 3.68 11.14
C LEU A 95 -9.17 2.87 9.85
N LEU A 96 -9.94 3.31 8.86
CA LEU A 96 -10.04 2.65 7.55
C LEU A 96 -8.71 2.70 6.78
N LEU A 97 -8.01 3.84 6.81
CA LEU A 97 -6.69 3.94 6.19
C LEU A 97 -5.69 2.97 6.86
N SER A 98 -5.66 2.90 8.18
CA SER A 98 -4.85 1.93 8.91
C SER A 98 -5.19 0.49 8.52
N SER A 99 -6.49 0.19 8.37
CA SER A 99 -6.97 -1.13 7.92
C SER A 99 -6.45 -1.49 6.53
N CYS A 100 -6.37 -0.54 5.59
CA CYS A 100 -5.83 -0.78 4.25
C CYS A 100 -4.39 -1.32 4.30
N TYR A 101 -3.52 -0.70 5.09
CA TYR A 101 -2.13 -1.16 5.23
C TYR A 101 -2.05 -2.55 5.86
N LYS A 102 -2.83 -2.81 6.89
CA LYS A 102 -2.86 -4.11 7.58
C LYS A 102 -3.41 -5.21 6.68
N SER A 103 -4.57 -4.98 6.05
CA SER A 103 -5.17 -5.95 5.13
C SER A 103 -4.26 -6.28 3.94
N ALA A 104 -3.52 -5.27 3.45
CA ALA A 104 -2.55 -5.49 2.38
C ALA A 104 -1.33 -6.31 2.86
N LEU A 105 -0.86 -6.11 4.09
CA LEU A 105 0.20 -6.93 4.68
C LEU A 105 -0.26 -8.36 4.96
N ASP A 106 -1.50 -8.56 5.41
CA ASP A 106 -2.10 -9.88 5.56
C ASP A 106 -2.14 -10.62 4.21
N ALA A 107 -2.56 -9.93 3.14
CA ALA A 107 -2.56 -10.48 1.80
C ALA A 107 -1.13 -10.83 1.33
N ALA A 108 -0.16 -9.94 1.56
CA ALA A 108 1.24 -10.17 1.21
C ALA A 108 1.84 -11.37 1.95
N SER A 109 1.55 -11.51 3.25
CA SER A 109 1.95 -12.65 4.07
C SER A 109 1.37 -13.96 3.53
N ASN A 110 0.07 -13.99 3.21
CA ASN A 110 -0.60 -15.15 2.63
C ASN A 110 0.01 -15.56 1.28
N LEU A 111 0.46 -14.60 0.50
CA LEU A 111 1.18 -14.81 -0.77
C LEU A 111 2.65 -15.19 -0.59
N ARG A 112 3.17 -15.13 0.63
CA ARG A 112 4.60 -15.26 0.94
C ARG A 112 5.46 -14.29 0.13
N ALA A 113 4.97 -13.07 -0.04
CA ALA A 113 5.71 -12.00 -0.69
C ALA A 113 6.87 -11.54 0.20
N ASP A 114 8.08 -11.59 -0.30
CA ASP A 114 9.27 -11.17 0.42
C ASP A 114 9.51 -9.65 0.34
N SER A 115 9.02 -9.03 -0.73
CA SER A 115 9.09 -7.58 -0.94
C SER A 115 7.74 -6.99 -1.33
N VAL A 116 7.36 -5.90 -0.64
CA VAL A 116 6.05 -5.23 -0.82
C VAL A 116 6.24 -3.74 -1.00
N ALA A 117 5.68 -3.17 -2.07
CA ALA A 117 5.69 -1.74 -2.34
C ALA A 117 4.28 -1.14 -2.18
N PHE A 118 4.13 -0.22 -1.26
CA PHE A 118 2.87 0.48 -1.00
C PHE A 118 2.80 1.79 -1.76
N SER A 119 1.72 2.03 -2.48
CA SER A 119 1.35 3.36 -2.93
C SER A 119 0.87 4.23 -1.75
N ALA A 120 0.84 5.54 -1.93
CA ALA A 120 0.34 6.48 -0.92
C ALA A 120 -1.20 6.50 -0.91
N ILE A 121 -1.80 5.52 -0.22
CA ILE A 121 -3.23 5.24 -0.21
C ILE A 121 -4.03 6.47 0.22
N SER A 122 -5.11 6.77 -0.49
CA SER A 122 -6.06 7.87 -0.29
C SER A 122 -5.51 9.30 -0.43
N THR A 123 -4.21 9.51 -0.61
CA THR A 123 -3.61 10.86 -0.61
C THR A 123 -3.70 11.60 -1.96
N GLY A 124 -4.20 10.93 -3.00
CA GLY A 124 -4.45 11.52 -4.32
C GLY A 124 -5.89 12.05 -4.43
N VAL A 125 -6.66 11.49 -5.37
CA VAL A 125 -8.05 11.90 -5.66
C VAL A 125 -8.98 11.81 -4.44
N TYR A 126 -8.73 10.87 -3.53
CA TYR A 126 -9.52 10.70 -2.29
C TYR A 126 -9.21 11.76 -1.22
N GLY A 127 -8.23 12.64 -1.45
CA GLY A 127 -8.02 13.87 -0.71
C GLY A 127 -7.56 13.72 0.75
N PHE A 128 -7.13 12.53 1.19
CA PHE A 128 -6.64 12.35 2.56
C PHE A 128 -5.38 13.23 2.76
N PRO A 129 -5.36 14.12 3.78
CA PRO A 129 -4.23 15.02 4.00
C PRO A 129 -2.94 14.23 4.24
N LYS A 130 -1.89 14.48 3.45
CA LYS A 130 -0.62 13.75 3.49
C LYS A 130 0.01 13.75 4.89
N LYS A 131 -0.08 14.89 5.62
CA LYS A 131 0.45 15.03 6.98
C LYS A 131 -0.26 14.15 8.01
N LEU A 132 -1.51 13.79 7.77
CA LEU A 132 -2.29 12.87 8.60
C LEU A 132 -2.12 11.42 8.13
N ALA A 133 -2.06 11.19 6.82
CA ALA A 133 -1.93 9.86 6.25
C ALA A 133 -0.58 9.20 6.56
N ALA A 134 0.52 9.93 6.48
CA ALA A 134 1.86 9.38 6.68
C ALA A 134 2.09 8.75 8.06
N PRO A 135 1.73 9.40 9.19
CA PRO A 135 1.81 8.74 10.50
C PRO A 135 0.96 7.49 10.61
N ILE A 136 -0.24 7.49 10.02
CA ILE A 136 -1.15 6.33 10.03
C ILE A 136 -0.51 5.17 9.26
N ALA A 137 0.01 5.44 8.06
CA ALA A 137 0.67 4.43 7.23
C ALA A 137 1.85 3.77 7.95
N VAL A 138 2.77 4.58 8.47
CA VAL A 138 3.96 4.09 9.19
C VAL A 138 3.57 3.33 10.45
N SER A 139 2.65 3.88 11.26
CA SER A 139 2.16 3.22 12.48
C SER A 139 1.45 1.89 12.19
N ALA A 140 0.64 1.82 11.13
CA ALA A 140 -0.07 0.60 10.75
C ALA A 140 0.92 -0.51 10.35
N VAL A 141 1.94 -0.18 9.56
CA VAL A 141 3.00 -1.14 9.17
C VAL A 141 3.77 -1.62 10.40
N CYS A 142 4.22 -0.72 11.27
CA CYS A 142 4.94 -1.08 12.48
C CYS A 142 4.10 -1.96 13.42
N SER A 143 2.85 -1.58 13.68
CA SER A 143 1.94 -2.35 14.54
C SER A 143 1.65 -3.73 13.98
N TRP A 144 1.55 -3.86 12.65
CA TRP A 144 1.38 -5.16 12.01
C TRP A 144 2.61 -6.04 12.22
N LEU A 145 3.82 -5.49 12.02
CA LEU A 145 5.09 -6.21 12.23
C LEU A 145 5.30 -6.64 13.68
N GLU A 146 4.82 -5.86 14.65
CA GLU A 146 4.86 -6.21 16.07
C GLU A 146 3.92 -7.36 16.43
N ALA A 147 2.77 -7.44 15.74
CA ALA A 147 1.74 -8.44 16.00
C ALA A 147 2.01 -9.79 15.32
N HIS A 148 2.88 -9.83 14.29
CA HIS A 148 3.10 -11.02 13.46
C HIS A 148 4.49 -11.60 13.66
N GLN A 149 4.61 -12.94 13.45
CA GLN A 149 5.89 -13.61 13.54
C GLN A 149 6.80 -13.21 12.36
N ARG A 150 8.11 -13.16 12.61
CA ARG A 150 9.12 -12.79 11.59
C ARG A 150 9.08 -13.67 10.34
N ALA A 151 8.66 -14.93 10.46
CA ALA A 151 8.58 -15.85 9.33
C ALA A 151 7.42 -15.54 8.38
N GLU A 152 6.45 -14.76 8.83
CA GLU A 152 5.26 -14.37 8.07
C GLU A 152 5.39 -12.97 7.44
N ALA A 153 6.36 -12.19 7.90
CA ALA A 153 6.55 -10.82 7.46
C ALA A 153 7.45 -10.72 6.21
N PRO A 154 7.12 -9.82 5.28
CA PRO A 154 8.02 -9.47 4.18
C PRO A 154 9.39 -9.01 4.71
N SER A 155 10.47 -9.34 4.02
CA SER A 155 11.81 -8.86 4.38
C SER A 155 12.02 -7.38 4.03
N SER A 156 11.28 -6.88 3.04
CA SER A 156 11.38 -5.51 2.56
C SER A 156 10.01 -4.89 2.32
N ILE A 157 9.76 -3.74 2.97
CA ILE A 157 8.55 -2.93 2.79
C ILE A 157 8.95 -1.55 2.30
N PHE A 158 8.41 -1.15 1.15
CA PHE A 158 8.66 0.15 0.55
C PHE A 158 7.38 1.02 0.64
N LEU A 159 7.48 2.19 1.27
CA LEU A 159 6.47 3.23 1.20
C LEU A 159 6.84 4.13 0.02
N VAL A 160 6.13 3.98 -1.08
CA VAL A 160 6.46 4.63 -2.36
C VAL A 160 5.69 5.92 -2.51
N CYS A 161 6.41 7.01 -2.67
CA CYS A 161 5.86 8.33 -2.90
C CYS A 161 6.16 8.76 -4.33
N PHE A 162 5.15 9.26 -5.03
CA PHE A 162 5.34 9.79 -6.39
C PHE A 162 5.87 11.21 -6.39
N ASP A 163 5.35 12.06 -5.49
CA ASP A 163 5.72 13.46 -5.37
C ASP A 163 6.67 13.73 -4.18
N GLU A 164 7.41 14.86 -4.29
CA GLU A 164 8.40 15.28 -3.30
C GLU A 164 7.81 15.60 -1.94
N GLU A 165 6.61 16.19 -1.91
CA GLU A 165 5.97 16.57 -0.65
C GLU A 165 5.63 15.32 0.17
N ASN A 166 5.01 14.33 -0.46
CA ASN A 166 4.65 13.08 0.19
C ASN A 166 5.90 12.32 0.66
N PHE A 167 6.94 12.29 -0.18
CA PHE A 167 8.22 11.69 0.18
C PHE A 167 8.83 12.33 1.44
N ARG A 168 8.95 13.67 1.47
CA ARG A 168 9.53 14.38 2.63
C ARG A 168 8.72 14.16 3.90
N ILE A 169 7.39 14.21 3.80
CA ILE A 169 6.50 14.01 4.96
C ILE A 169 6.64 12.58 5.49
N THR A 170 6.53 11.58 4.64
CA THR A 170 6.57 10.17 5.04
C THR A 170 7.94 9.79 5.57
N LYS A 171 9.02 10.26 4.92
CA LYS A 171 10.38 10.05 5.38
C LYS A 171 10.61 10.67 6.76
N ALA A 172 10.17 11.90 6.99
CA ALA A 172 10.31 12.55 8.29
C ALA A 172 9.56 11.81 9.42
N VAL A 173 8.42 11.17 9.10
CA VAL A 173 7.70 10.34 10.07
C VAL A 173 8.49 9.07 10.39
N LEU A 174 9.00 8.38 9.37
CA LEU A 174 9.78 7.16 9.58
C LEU A 174 11.08 7.43 10.34
N ASP A 175 11.79 8.51 9.99
CA ASP A 175 13.06 8.88 10.63
C ASP A 175 12.89 9.21 12.14
N ARG A 176 11.72 9.74 12.55
CA ARG A 176 11.41 10.01 13.97
C ARG A 176 11.25 8.76 14.81
N LEU A 177 10.83 7.65 14.20
CA LEU A 177 10.75 6.38 14.93
C LEU A 177 12.14 5.85 15.28
N GLY A 178 13.15 6.15 14.47
CA GLY A 178 14.56 5.83 14.70
C GLY A 178 14.86 4.34 14.87
N PRO A 179 16.11 3.92 14.68
CA PRO A 179 16.50 2.51 14.84
C PRO A 179 16.43 2.04 16.30
N ASN A 180 16.39 2.94 17.25
CA ASN A 180 16.34 2.62 18.68
C ASN A 180 14.93 2.33 19.21
N ASN A 181 13.88 2.76 18.51
CA ASN A 181 12.49 2.56 18.91
C ASN A 181 11.77 1.47 18.16
N THR A 182 12.34 1.03 17.04
CA THR A 182 11.77 -0.07 16.23
C THR A 182 12.90 -0.91 15.66
N PRO A 183 13.07 -2.17 16.06
CA PRO A 183 14.13 -3.05 15.57
C PRO A 183 14.04 -3.36 14.06
N TRP A 184 13.02 -2.83 13.39
CA TRP A 184 12.68 -3.08 12.00
C TRP A 184 13.09 -1.95 11.04
N VAL A 185 13.41 -0.75 11.54
CA VAL A 185 13.75 0.39 10.69
C VAL A 185 15.23 0.33 10.33
N ARG A 186 15.54 -0.07 9.10
CA ARG A 186 16.79 0.32 8.46
C ARG A 186 16.49 1.53 7.59
N THR A 187 16.97 2.68 7.97
CA THR A 187 17.15 3.78 7.03
C THR A 187 18.32 3.37 6.14
N GLU A 188 18.05 2.90 4.92
CA GLU A 188 19.11 2.80 3.93
C GLU A 188 19.62 4.21 3.67
N GLY A 189 20.84 4.46 4.10
CA GLY A 189 21.54 5.69 3.86
C GLY A 189 21.99 5.75 2.42
N GLN A 190 21.76 6.93 1.85
CA GLN A 190 22.43 7.58 0.70
C GLN A 190 22.47 6.81 -0.62
#